data_e16b42a1537650434367bce563465733
#
_entry.id   e16b42a1537650434367bce563465733
#
_cell.length_a   1.000
_cell.length_b   1.000
_cell.length_c   1.000
_cell.angle_alpha   90.00
_cell.angle_beta   90.00
_cell.angle_gamma   90.00
#
_symmetry.space_group_name_H-M   'P 1'
#
loop_
_entity.id
_entity.type
_entity.pdbx_description
1 polymer ?
#
loop_
_entity_poly.entity_id
_entity_poly.type
_entity_poly.pdbx_seq_one_letter_code
_entity_poly.pdbx_strand_id
1 'polypeptide(L)' 'MPVRINLDRMLMERRMSLAELADRVGITVTNLTLLKGGKARAVRFSTLSALCRELDCQPGDLLEWRKDDAS' A
#
# COMPACT_ATOMS: atom_id res chain seq x y z
N MET A 1 -12.47 5.55 4.91
CA MET A 1 -12.91 4.54 3.93
C MET A 1 -12.72 3.15 4.53
N PRO A 2 -13.71 2.24 4.39
CA PRO A 2 -13.60 0.89 4.97
C PRO A 2 -12.49 0.02 4.40
N VAL A 3 -11.99 0.34 3.22
CA VAL A 3 -10.86 -0.39 2.65
C VAL A 3 -9.57 0.29 3.05
N ARG A 4 -8.63 -0.48 3.59
CA ARG A 4 -7.34 0.02 4.03
C ARG A 4 -6.23 -0.71 3.30
N ILE A 5 -5.10 -0.04 3.19
CA ILE A 5 -3.89 -0.61 2.58
C ILE A 5 -2.85 -0.82 3.67
N ASN A 6 -2.52 -2.07 3.94
CA ASN A 6 -1.62 -2.45 5.05
C ASN A 6 -0.16 -2.48 4.60
N LEU A 7 0.37 -1.31 4.23
CA LEU A 7 1.75 -1.24 3.76
C LEU A 7 2.77 -1.37 4.88
N ASP A 8 2.49 -0.79 6.04
CA ASP A 8 3.46 -0.79 7.14
C ASP A 8 3.90 -2.20 7.52
N ARG A 9 2.93 -3.11 7.63
CA ARG A 9 3.23 -4.50 7.99
C ARG A 9 4.12 -5.15 6.95
N MET A 10 3.78 -4.96 5.66
CA MET A 10 4.54 -5.57 4.58
C MET A 10 5.95 -5.00 4.49
N LEU A 11 6.09 -3.69 4.68
CA LEU A 11 7.40 -3.06 4.70
C LEU A 11 8.26 -3.61 5.83
N MET A 12 7.66 -3.79 6.99
CA MET A 12 8.36 -4.34 8.14
C MET A 12 8.80 -5.78 7.88
N GLU A 13 7.91 -6.60 7.33
CA GLU A 13 8.21 -8.00 7.03
C GLU A 13 9.31 -8.13 5.98
N ARG A 14 9.36 -7.22 5.01
CA ARG A 14 10.34 -7.23 3.94
C ARG A 14 11.59 -6.41 4.25
N ARG A 15 11.63 -5.76 5.41
CA ARG A 15 12.73 -4.89 5.84
C ARG A 15 13.05 -3.82 4.79
N MET A 16 11.99 -3.21 4.28
CA MET A 16 12.08 -2.22 3.23
C MET A 16 11.53 -0.89 3.75
N SER A 17 12.21 0.21 3.39
CA SER A 17 11.72 1.53 3.75
C SER A 17 10.63 2.00 2.77
N LEU A 18 9.82 2.95 3.22
CA LEU A 18 8.81 3.54 2.37
C LEU A 18 9.44 4.21 1.14
N ALA A 19 10.56 4.89 1.33
CA ALA A 19 11.28 5.56 0.24
C ALA A 19 11.80 4.55 -0.78
N GLU A 20 12.31 3.43 -0.32
CA GLU A 20 12.79 2.39 -1.20
C GLU A 20 11.65 1.80 -2.03
N LEU A 21 10.52 1.54 -1.39
CA LEU A 21 9.36 1.00 -2.10
C LEU A 21 8.85 1.99 -3.14
N ALA A 22 8.76 3.27 -2.78
CA ALA A 22 8.33 4.31 -3.71
C ALA A 22 9.23 4.35 -4.96
N ASP A 23 10.55 4.27 -4.74
CA ASP A 23 11.50 4.26 -5.83
C ASP A 23 11.31 3.04 -6.73
N ARG A 24 11.13 1.88 -6.15
CA ARG A 24 10.96 0.62 -6.91
C ARG A 24 9.66 0.60 -7.70
N VAL A 25 8.61 1.17 -7.15
CA VAL A 25 7.29 1.20 -7.79
C VAL A 25 7.21 2.32 -8.82
N GLY A 26 8.02 3.35 -8.66
CA GLY A 26 8.05 4.47 -9.60
C GLY A 26 7.01 5.55 -9.27
N ILE A 27 6.67 5.69 -8.00
CA ILE A 27 5.77 6.76 -7.54
C ILE A 27 6.49 7.59 -6.49
N THR A 28 5.92 8.74 -6.15
CA THR A 28 6.52 9.60 -5.12
C THR A 28 6.24 9.03 -3.73
N VAL A 29 7.12 9.38 -2.79
CA VAL A 29 6.91 9.02 -1.39
C VAL A 29 5.60 9.64 -0.88
N THR A 30 5.28 10.86 -1.34
CA THR A 30 4.04 11.53 -0.97
C THR A 30 2.82 10.70 -1.38
N ASN A 31 2.79 10.23 -2.62
CA ASN A 31 1.68 9.41 -3.11
C ASN A 31 1.58 8.09 -2.34
N LEU A 32 2.71 7.47 -2.07
CA LEU A 32 2.71 6.22 -1.31
C LEU A 32 2.23 6.45 0.12
N THR A 33 2.60 7.57 0.72
CA THR A 33 2.14 7.95 2.06
C THR A 33 0.62 8.15 2.09
N LEU A 34 0.06 8.76 1.04
CA LEU A 34 -1.38 8.92 0.95
C LEU A 34 -2.10 7.58 0.87
N LEU A 35 -1.56 6.64 0.12
CA LEU A 35 -2.11 5.29 0.04
C LEU A 35 -2.06 4.61 1.41
N LYS A 36 -0.91 4.68 2.06
CA LYS A 36 -0.68 4.07 3.36
C LYS A 36 -1.60 4.66 4.42
N GLY A 37 -1.83 5.96 4.37
CA GLY A 37 -2.65 6.65 5.35
C GLY A 37 -4.16 6.53 5.12
N GLY A 38 -4.58 5.83 4.09
CA GLY A 38 -5.99 5.69 3.78
C GLY A 38 -6.64 6.94 3.23
N LYS A 39 -5.84 7.89 2.78
CA LYS A 39 -6.36 9.17 2.25
C LYS A 39 -6.53 9.16 0.74
N ALA A 40 -5.99 8.16 0.07
CA ALA A 40 -6.20 8.00 -1.35
C ALA A 40 -7.59 7.44 -1.60
N ARG A 41 -8.28 7.96 -2.61
CA ARG A 41 -9.62 7.50 -2.95
C ARG A 41 -9.62 6.35 -3.94
N ALA A 42 -8.50 6.12 -4.57
CA ALA A 42 -8.37 5.07 -5.57
C ALA A 42 -6.92 4.66 -5.69
N VAL A 43 -6.72 3.45 -6.14
CA VAL A 43 -5.40 2.94 -6.52
C VAL A 43 -5.55 2.27 -7.87
N ARG A 44 -4.63 2.57 -8.79
CA ARG A 44 -4.65 1.95 -10.11
C ARG A 44 -4.20 0.50 -9.98
N PHE A 45 -4.78 -0.36 -10.80
CA PHE A 45 -4.35 -1.76 -10.84
C PHE A 45 -2.87 -1.89 -11.19
N SER A 46 -2.36 -1.01 -12.06
CA SER A 46 -0.94 -1.02 -12.39
C SER A 46 -0.06 -0.73 -11.16
N THR A 47 -0.49 0.21 -10.34
CA THR A 47 0.23 0.53 -9.09
C THR A 47 0.12 -0.63 -8.10
N LEU A 48 -1.07 -1.19 -7.96
CA LEU A 48 -1.29 -2.33 -7.07
C LEU A 48 -0.44 -3.53 -7.51
N SER A 49 -0.38 -3.78 -8.81
CA SER A 49 0.44 -4.85 -9.36
C SER A 49 1.91 -4.63 -9.04
N ALA A 50 2.40 -3.39 -9.19
CA ALA A 50 3.79 -3.07 -8.89
C ALA A 50 4.08 -3.25 -7.40
N LEU A 51 3.17 -2.85 -6.53
CA LEU A 51 3.32 -3.06 -5.09
C LEU A 51 3.43 -4.55 -4.76
N CYS A 52 2.54 -5.35 -5.34
CA CYS A 52 2.56 -6.79 -5.11
C CYS A 52 3.86 -7.42 -5.61
N ARG A 53 4.34 -6.98 -6.76
CA ARG A 53 5.58 -7.48 -7.34
C ARG A 53 6.78 -7.17 -6.45
N GLU A 54 6.89 -5.90 -6.00
CA GLU A 54 8.03 -5.47 -5.21
C GLU A 54 8.00 -6.02 -3.78
N LEU A 55 6.82 -6.24 -3.24
CA LEU A 55 6.65 -6.81 -1.91
C LEU A 55 6.49 -8.32 -1.92
N ASP A 56 6.44 -8.92 -3.10
CA ASP A 56 6.24 -10.36 -3.27
C ASP A 56 5.04 -10.85 -2.46
N CYS A 57 3.89 -10.27 -2.74
CA CYS A 57 2.66 -10.59 -2.03
C CYS A 57 1.46 -10.51 -2.95
N GLN A 58 0.32 -10.89 -2.45
CA GLN A 58 -0.95 -10.83 -3.17
C GLN A 58 -1.72 -9.57 -2.76
N PRO A 59 -2.64 -9.09 -3.62
CA PRO A 59 -3.47 -7.94 -3.23
C PRO A 59 -4.19 -8.13 -1.91
N GLY A 60 -4.62 -9.35 -1.60
CA GLY A 60 -5.28 -9.65 -0.33
C GLY A 60 -4.38 -9.49 0.88
N ASP A 61 -3.06 -9.46 0.68
CA ASP A 61 -2.12 -9.19 1.76
C ASP A 61 -2.02 -7.69 2.04
N LEU A 62 -2.36 -6.88 1.06
CA LEU A 62 -2.26 -5.42 1.15
C LEU A 62 -3.59 -4.78 1.47
N LEU A 63 -4.67 -5.29 0.89
CA LEU A 63 -5.99 -4.67 1.00
C LEU A 63 -6.81 -5.37 2.06
N GLU A 64 -7.47 -4.57 2.90
CA GLU A 64 -8.33 -5.06 3.96
C GLU A 64 -9.62 -4.26 3.97
N TRP A 65 -10.75 -4.94 4.04
CA TRP A 65 -12.03 -4.29 4.22
C TRP A 65 -12.49 -4.50 5.65
N ARG A 66 -12.94 -3.43 6.28
CA ARG A 66 -13.51 -3.48 7.63
C ARG A 66 -14.90 -2.89 7.60
N LYS A 67 -15.84 -3.66 8.11
CA LYS A 67 -17.24 -3.24 8.12
C LYS A 67 -17.44 -1.97 8.90
N ASP A 68 -16.77 -1.86 10.03
CA ASP A 68 -16.97 -0.76 10.96
C ASP A 68 -15.70 0.06 11.10
N ASP A 69 -15.42 0.83 10.06
CA ASP A 69 -14.35 1.80 10.13
C ASP A 69 -14.93 3.09 10.70
N ALA A 70 -15.01 3.15 12.00
CA ALA A 70 -15.69 4.21 12.73
C ALA A 70 -14.99 5.55 12.64
N SER A 71 -13.82 5.58 12.14
CA SER A 71 -13.08 6.84 12.05
C SER A 71 -13.42 7.63 10.82
#